data_4eef067e9f2cffed5500680fadef8e84
#
_entry.id   4eef067e9f2cffed5500680fadef8e84
#
_cell.length_a   1.000
_cell.length_b   1.000
_cell.length_c   1.000
_cell.angle_alpha   90.00
_cell.angle_beta   90.00
_cell.angle_gamma   90.00
#
_symmetry.space_group_name_H-M   'P 1'
#
loop_
_entity.id
_entity.type
_entity.pdbx_description
1 polymer ?
#
loop_
_entity_poly.entity_id
_entity_poly.type
_entity_poly.pdbx_seq_one_letter_code
_entity_poly.pdbx_strand_id
1 'polypeptide(L)'
;MCIRDREYKGQGNADFVLTIGEFRAMMRAKEIVLEPEENSDQQASIYGKRFGNGGGVSAAVAQCRRAAGADPDKFNIEKCSGATECKKALTLLKVGKLPADFIEGMVCEGGCVGGPSRHRSGKNPVLAAKDRDKLLAEADDRNVSDNLSKYDLTAFSMHK
;
A
#
# COMPACT_ATOMS: atom_id res chain seq x y z
N MET A 1 5.90 6.96 -0.77
CA MET A 1 5.91 8.43 -0.74
C MET A 1 6.08 8.95 -2.15
N CYS A 2 5.13 9.71 -2.64
CA CYS A 2 5.13 10.32 -3.97
C CYS A 2 5.61 11.78 -3.89
N ILE A 3 5.96 12.37 -5.04
CA ILE A 3 6.24 13.82 -5.13
C ILE A 3 5.05 14.64 -4.60
N ARG A 4 3.81 14.17 -4.83
CA ARG A 4 2.59 14.76 -4.28
C ARG A 4 2.61 14.99 -2.78
N ASP A 5 3.18 14.07 -2.01
CA ASP A 5 3.22 14.21 -0.55
C ASP A 5 4.05 15.42 -0.12
N ARG A 6 5.07 15.79 -0.91
CA ARG A 6 5.86 17.00 -0.69
C ARG A 6 5.10 18.30 -1.03
N GLU A 7 4.14 18.23 -1.95
CA GLU A 7 3.30 19.37 -2.32
C GLU A 7 2.32 19.73 -1.19
N TYR A 8 1.87 18.75 -0.39
CA TYR A 8 1.00 18.99 0.75
C TYR A 8 1.64 19.80 1.89
N LYS A 9 2.96 19.89 1.93
CA LYS A 9 3.67 20.74 2.90
C LYS A 9 3.22 22.21 2.82
N GLY A 10 2.97 22.72 1.62
CA GLY A 10 2.49 24.09 1.40
C GLY A 10 1.03 24.33 1.79
N GLN A 11 0.27 23.29 2.12
CA GLN A 11 -1.16 23.36 2.45
C GLN A 11 -1.45 23.22 3.94
N GLY A 12 -0.43 23.20 4.81
CA GLY A 12 -0.58 23.11 6.26
C GLY A 12 -0.97 21.71 6.78
N ASN A 13 -0.98 20.69 5.92
CA ASN A 13 -1.35 19.33 6.30
C ASN A 13 -0.17 18.52 6.87
N ALA A 14 1.05 18.94 6.59
CA ALA A 14 2.27 18.34 7.11
C ALA A 14 3.40 19.38 7.19
N ASP A 15 4.13 19.41 8.30
CA ASP A 15 5.28 20.30 8.47
C ASP A 15 6.49 19.79 7.69
N PHE A 16 6.71 18.49 7.72
CA PHE A 16 7.82 17.81 7.07
C PHE A 16 7.37 16.56 6.35
N VAL A 17 7.94 16.34 5.17
CA VAL A 17 7.75 15.13 4.37
C VAL A 17 9.11 14.53 4.09
N LEU A 18 9.37 13.34 4.63
CA LEU A 18 10.66 12.65 4.58
C LEU A 18 10.56 11.35 3.78
N THR A 19 11.59 11.06 3.02
CA THR A 19 11.80 9.71 2.49
C THR A 19 12.27 8.78 3.61
N ILE A 20 12.15 7.47 3.41
CA ILE A 20 12.69 6.49 4.37
C ILE A 20 14.20 6.65 4.56
N GLY A 21 14.93 7.01 3.48
CA GLY A 21 16.37 7.28 3.55
C GLY A 21 16.71 8.49 4.43
N GLU A 22 15.97 9.59 4.26
CA GLU A 22 16.12 10.80 5.08
C GLU A 22 15.76 10.54 6.54
N PHE A 23 14.67 9.82 6.81
CA PHE A 23 14.28 9.41 8.15
C PHE A 23 15.37 8.58 8.84
N ARG A 24 15.95 7.59 8.13
CA ARG A 24 17.07 6.80 8.67
C ARG A 24 18.32 7.63 8.94
N ALA A 25 18.62 8.62 8.08
CA ALA A 25 19.74 9.53 8.32
C ALA A 25 19.51 10.35 9.60
N MET A 26 18.29 10.82 9.81
CA MET A 26 17.90 11.55 11.02
C MET A 26 18.02 10.67 12.28
N MET A 27 17.57 9.42 12.21
CA MET A 27 17.74 8.47 13.33
C MET A 27 19.21 8.24 13.67
N ARG A 28 20.07 8.05 12.67
CA ARG A 28 21.53 7.91 12.90
C ARG A 28 22.14 9.15 13.52
N ALA A 29 21.76 10.34 13.04
CA ALA A 29 22.24 11.61 13.59
C ALA A 29 21.81 11.83 15.05
N LYS A 30 20.74 11.18 15.48
CA LYS A 30 20.22 11.18 16.85
C LYS A 30 20.67 9.96 17.66
N GLU A 31 21.53 9.11 17.09
CA GLU A 31 22.02 7.87 17.72
C GLU A 31 20.90 6.93 18.19
N ILE A 32 19.75 6.98 17.53
CA ILE A 32 18.61 6.11 17.83
C ILE A 32 18.90 4.70 17.31
N VAL A 33 19.00 3.75 18.22
CA VAL A 33 19.12 2.32 17.91
C VAL A 33 17.73 1.70 17.98
N LEU A 34 17.34 0.97 16.93
CA LEU A 34 16.10 0.21 16.91
C LEU A 34 16.37 -1.16 17.52
N GLU A 35 15.66 -1.49 18.57
CA GLU A 35 15.67 -2.82 19.17
C GLU A 35 14.41 -3.59 18.72
N PRO A 36 14.50 -4.92 18.55
CA PRO A 36 13.33 -5.75 18.29
C PRO A 36 12.39 -5.68 19.49
N GLU A 37 11.12 -5.38 19.25
CA GLU A 37 10.08 -5.42 20.26
C GLU A 37 9.30 -6.75 20.13
N GLU A 38 9.20 -7.50 21.24
CA GLU A 38 8.57 -8.83 21.24
C GLU A 38 7.04 -8.80 21.14
N ASN A 39 6.40 -7.65 21.33
CA ASN A 39 4.96 -7.52 21.38
C ASN A 39 4.46 -6.29 20.65
N SER A 40 4.40 -6.33 19.37
CA SER A 40 3.50 -5.41 18.69
C SER A 40 2.12 -6.05 18.62
N ASP A 41 1.15 -5.42 19.25
CA ASP A 41 -0.27 -5.67 19.01
C ASP A 41 -0.61 -5.27 17.56
N GLN A 42 -0.13 -6.08 16.63
CA GLN A 42 -0.28 -5.84 15.20
C GLN A 42 -1.73 -6.10 14.79
N GLN A 43 -2.58 -5.10 14.98
CA GLN A 43 -4.01 -5.21 14.68
C GLN A 43 -4.34 -5.08 13.19
N ALA A 44 -3.39 -4.65 12.37
CA ALA A 44 -3.63 -4.49 10.94
C ALA A 44 -3.79 -5.85 10.25
N SER A 45 -4.84 -5.97 9.42
CA SER A 45 -5.05 -7.16 8.60
C SER A 45 -3.93 -7.30 7.56
N ILE A 46 -3.75 -8.51 7.03
CA ILE A 46 -2.80 -8.77 5.94
C ILE A 46 -3.09 -7.90 4.71
N TYR A 47 -4.36 -7.59 4.46
CA TYR A 47 -4.79 -6.73 3.36
C TYR A 47 -4.30 -5.29 3.56
N GLY A 48 -4.42 -4.73 4.76
CA GLY A 48 -3.90 -3.41 5.09
C GLY A 48 -2.38 -3.33 4.98
N LYS A 49 -1.67 -4.35 5.47
CA LYS A 49 -0.21 -4.44 5.40
C LYS A 49 0.32 -4.50 3.96
N ARG A 50 -0.47 -4.98 3.01
CA ARG A 50 -0.10 -5.12 1.60
C ARG A 50 -0.38 -3.89 0.73
N PHE A 51 -0.98 -2.83 1.25
CA PHE A 51 -1.34 -1.64 0.44
C PHE A 51 -0.16 -1.02 -0.31
N GLY A 52 1.04 -1.11 0.23
CA GLY A 52 2.25 -0.64 -0.46
C GLY A 52 2.74 -1.54 -1.61
N ASN A 53 2.18 -2.74 -1.75
CA ASN A 53 2.54 -3.70 -2.81
C ASN A 53 1.60 -3.54 -4.01
N GLY A 54 2.10 -3.77 -5.21
CA GLY A 54 1.25 -3.91 -6.39
C GLY A 54 0.27 -5.07 -6.21
N GLY A 55 -1.01 -4.83 -6.42
CA GLY A 55 -2.08 -5.78 -6.18
C GLY A 55 -2.62 -5.81 -4.74
N GLY A 56 -2.05 -5.03 -3.83
CA GLY A 56 -2.47 -5.01 -2.42
C GLY A 56 -3.82 -4.35 -2.20
N VAL A 57 -4.06 -3.22 -2.85
CA VAL A 57 -5.35 -2.51 -2.76
C VAL A 57 -6.46 -3.33 -3.42
N SER A 58 -6.20 -3.87 -4.60
CA SER A 58 -7.19 -4.72 -5.31
C SER A 58 -7.55 -5.97 -4.52
N ALA A 59 -6.58 -6.59 -3.83
CA ALA A 59 -6.85 -7.72 -2.94
C ALA A 59 -7.76 -7.33 -1.77
N ALA A 60 -7.52 -6.16 -1.16
CA ALA A 60 -8.36 -5.63 -0.09
C ALA A 60 -9.80 -5.35 -0.58
N VAL A 61 -9.94 -4.70 -1.74
CA VAL A 61 -11.26 -4.43 -2.35
C VAL A 61 -12.01 -5.74 -2.64
N ALA A 62 -11.33 -6.73 -3.23
CA ALA A 62 -11.93 -8.05 -3.50
C ALA A 62 -12.38 -8.73 -2.21
N GLN A 63 -11.59 -8.64 -1.14
CA GLN A 63 -11.97 -9.21 0.16
C GLN A 63 -13.15 -8.50 0.80
N CYS A 64 -13.19 -7.18 0.77
CA CYS A 64 -14.33 -6.42 1.27
C CYS A 64 -15.63 -6.78 0.51
N ARG A 65 -15.54 -6.95 -0.80
CA ARG A 65 -16.67 -7.38 -1.62
C ARG A 65 -17.16 -8.79 -1.26
N ARG A 66 -16.23 -9.74 -1.05
CA ARG A 66 -16.60 -11.11 -0.58
C ARG A 66 -17.28 -11.06 0.78
N ALA A 67 -16.75 -10.27 1.71
CA ALA A 67 -17.35 -10.11 3.05
C ALA A 67 -18.75 -9.49 2.97
N ALA A 68 -19.02 -8.65 1.97
CA ALA A 68 -20.34 -8.09 1.67
C ALA A 68 -21.27 -9.05 0.88
N GLY A 69 -20.87 -10.31 0.65
CA GLY A 69 -21.67 -11.32 -0.07
C GLY A 69 -21.67 -11.16 -1.59
N ALA A 70 -20.77 -10.35 -2.16
CA ALA A 70 -20.67 -10.22 -3.62
C ALA A 70 -19.95 -11.41 -4.24
N ASP A 71 -20.41 -11.82 -5.42
CA ASP A 71 -19.82 -12.89 -6.20
C ASP A 71 -18.40 -12.47 -6.68
N PRO A 72 -17.35 -13.20 -6.30
CA PRO A 72 -15.98 -12.87 -6.68
C PRO A 72 -15.75 -12.98 -8.20
N ASP A 73 -16.45 -13.87 -8.88
CA ASP A 73 -16.27 -14.13 -10.32
C ASP A 73 -16.89 -13.02 -11.20
N LYS A 74 -17.72 -12.17 -10.61
CA LYS A 74 -18.34 -11.01 -11.27
C LYS A 74 -17.60 -9.70 -11.05
N PHE A 75 -16.32 -9.74 -10.73
CA PHE A 75 -15.53 -8.55 -10.48
C PHE A 75 -14.16 -8.62 -11.12
N ASN A 76 -14.04 -7.96 -12.27
CA ASN A 76 -12.83 -7.93 -13.06
C ASN A 76 -11.89 -6.85 -12.55
N ILE A 77 -10.69 -7.25 -12.16
CA ILE A 77 -9.64 -6.35 -11.66
C ILE A 77 -8.51 -6.27 -12.67
N GLU A 78 -8.21 -5.07 -13.14
CA GLU A 78 -6.99 -4.78 -13.90
C GLU A 78 -5.92 -4.24 -12.96
N LYS A 79 -4.76 -4.92 -12.92
CA LYS A 79 -3.61 -4.53 -12.11
C LYS A 79 -2.51 -4.03 -13.01
N CYS A 80 -2.11 -2.78 -12.83
CA CYS A 80 -1.07 -2.14 -13.64
C CYS A 80 0.16 -1.86 -12.76
N SER A 81 1.30 -2.43 -13.14
CA SER A 81 2.58 -2.26 -12.45
C SER A 81 3.57 -1.52 -13.35
N GLY A 82 3.87 -0.31 -13.01
CA GLY A 82 4.69 0.60 -13.80
C GLY A 82 3.90 1.56 -14.67
N ALA A 83 4.53 2.69 -15.02
CA ALA A 83 3.90 3.77 -15.76
C ALA A 83 3.36 3.34 -17.14
N THR A 84 4.05 2.42 -17.80
CA THR A 84 3.68 1.95 -19.14
C THR A 84 2.37 1.17 -19.12
N GLU A 85 2.20 0.25 -18.15
CA GLU A 85 0.96 -0.52 -18.00
C GLU A 85 -0.20 0.39 -17.59
N CYS A 86 0.03 1.31 -16.65
CA CYS A 86 -0.98 2.30 -16.25
C CYS A 86 -1.46 3.12 -17.45
N LYS A 87 -0.54 3.62 -18.29
CA LYS A 87 -0.89 4.38 -19.49
C LYS A 87 -1.68 3.54 -20.48
N LYS A 88 -1.30 2.28 -20.69
CA LYS A 88 -2.02 1.34 -21.57
C LYS A 88 -3.45 1.11 -21.08
N ALA A 89 -3.63 0.78 -19.81
CA ALA A 89 -4.95 0.55 -19.21
C ALA A 89 -5.85 1.78 -19.33
N LEU A 90 -5.34 2.98 -19.00
CA LEU A 90 -6.09 4.23 -19.15
C LEU A 90 -6.45 4.53 -20.60
N THR A 91 -5.59 4.18 -21.55
CA THR A 91 -5.88 4.33 -22.98
C THR A 91 -7.00 3.40 -23.41
N LEU A 92 -6.97 2.14 -22.98
CA LEU A 92 -8.03 1.16 -23.25
C LEU A 92 -9.34 1.55 -22.59
N LEU A 93 -9.30 2.08 -21.38
CA LEU A 93 -10.47 2.59 -20.67
C LEU A 93 -11.11 3.74 -21.44
N LYS A 94 -10.31 4.70 -21.90
CA LYS A 94 -10.78 5.86 -22.66
C LYS A 94 -11.54 5.48 -23.94
N VAL A 95 -11.16 4.38 -24.59
CA VAL A 95 -11.83 3.88 -25.82
C VAL A 95 -12.88 2.81 -25.53
N GLY A 96 -13.24 2.56 -24.28
CA GLY A 96 -14.26 1.59 -23.87
C GLY A 96 -13.88 0.13 -24.14
N LYS A 97 -12.59 -0.18 -24.24
CA LYS A 97 -12.08 -1.53 -24.54
C LYS A 97 -11.46 -2.26 -23.35
N LEU A 98 -11.54 -1.69 -22.15
CA LEU A 98 -11.04 -2.32 -20.95
C LEU A 98 -12.21 -2.97 -20.19
N PRO A 99 -12.30 -4.30 -20.14
CA PRO A 99 -13.37 -5.01 -19.44
C PRO A 99 -13.01 -5.15 -17.95
N ALA A 100 -12.82 -4.03 -17.25
CA ALA A 100 -12.48 -4.02 -15.85
C ALA A 100 -13.45 -3.16 -15.05
N ASP A 101 -13.88 -3.68 -13.91
CA ASP A 101 -14.73 -2.97 -12.94
C ASP A 101 -13.89 -2.15 -11.97
N PHE A 102 -12.62 -2.53 -11.79
CA PHE A 102 -11.67 -1.86 -10.90
C PHE A 102 -10.26 -1.86 -11.52
N ILE A 103 -9.60 -0.71 -11.47
CA ILE A 103 -8.22 -0.55 -11.93
C ILE A 103 -7.34 -0.16 -10.75
N GLU A 104 -6.33 -0.97 -10.47
CA GLU A 104 -5.25 -0.62 -9.56
C GLU A 104 -4.03 -0.18 -10.37
N GLY A 105 -3.69 1.11 -10.31
CA GLY A 105 -2.53 1.66 -11.01
C GLY A 105 -1.39 2.01 -10.05
N MET A 106 -0.27 1.29 -10.15
CA MET A 106 0.97 1.57 -9.43
C MET A 106 2.03 2.05 -10.42
N VAL A 107 2.37 3.35 -10.37
CA VAL A 107 3.39 3.93 -11.28
C VAL A 107 4.78 3.33 -11.02
N CYS A 108 5.10 3.02 -9.77
CA CYS A 108 6.32 2.29 -9.42
C CYS A 108 6.10 0.79 -9.61
N GLU A 109 7.02 0.11 -10.29
CA GLU A 109 6.97 -1.34 -10.46
C GLU A 109 6.98 -2.06 -9.10
N GLY A 110 6.05 -2.98 -8.91
CA GLY A 110 5.85 -3.68 -7.64
C GLY A 110 5.15 -2.86 -6.55
N GLY A 111 4.70 -1.64 -6.85
CA GLY A 111 4.03 -0.72 -5.93
C GLY A 111 4.97 0.23 -5.21
N CYS A 112 4.48 0.89 -4.16
CA CYS A 112 5.23 1.88 -3.38
C CYS A 112 6.51 1.30 -2.75
N VAL A 113 6.49 0.03 -2.39
CA VAL A 113 7.67 -0.70 -1.88
C VAL A 113 8.79 -0.84 -2.89
N GLY A 114 8.50 -0.70 -4.19
CA GLY A 114 9.47 -0.65 -5.28
C GLY A 114 9.92 0.77 -5.64
N GLY A 115 9.30 1.81 -5.05
CA GLY A 115 9.47 3.20 -5.42
C GLY A 115 10.82 3.83 -5.04
N PRO A 116 11.07 5.07 -5.51
CA PRO A 116 12.36 5.76 -5.31
C PRO A 116 12.62 6.16 -3.86
N SER A 117 11.57 6.32 -3.06
CA SER A 117 11.69 6.74 -1.66
C SER A 117 11.97 5.58 -0.69
N ARG A 118 12.02 4.34 -1.20
CA ARG A 118 12.39 3.17 -0.40
C ARG A 118 13.85 3.22 0.03
N HIS A 119 14.14 2.57 1.15
CA HIS A 119 15.53 2.31 1.52
C HIS A 119 16.06 1.09 0.73
N ARG A 120 17.16 1.27 0.02
CA ARG A 120 17.90 0.16 -0.58
C ARG A 120 18.80 -0.46 0.48
N SER A 121 18.45 -1.66 0.92
CA SER A 121 19.21 -2.41 1.94
C SER A 121 20.48 -3.07 1.42
N GLY A 122 20.92 -2.78 0.20
CA GLY A 122 22.04 -3.50 -0.43
C GLY A 122 21.73 -4.94 -0.84
N LYS A 123 20.63 -5.52 -0.37
CA LYS A 123 20.17 -6.84 -0.78
C LYS A 123 19.63 -6.83 -2.20
N ASN A 124 19.78 -7.95 -2.88
CA ASN A 124 19.12 -8.19 -4.16
C ASN A 124 17.60 -7.92 -4.01
N PRO A 125 16.96 -7.15 -4.91
CA PRO A 125 15.54 -6.83 -4.83
C PRO A 125 14.63 -8.05 -4.73
N VAL A 126 14.98 -9.16 -5.38
CA VAL A 126 14.23 -10.42 -5.33
C VAL A 126 14.27 -11.04 -3.94
N LEU A 127 15.44 -11.03 -3.28
CA LEU A 127 15.57 -11.54 -1.91
C LEU A 127 14.84 -10.65 -0.92
N ALA A 128 14.92 -9.34 -1.07
CA ALA A 128 14.18 -8.39 -0.24
C ALA A 128 12.66 -8.54 -0.38
N ALA A 129 12.17 -8.85 -1.59
CA ALA A 129 10.77 -9.15 -1.83
C ALA A 129 10.34 -10.45 -1.13
N LYS A 130 11.14 -11.52 -1.23
CA LYS A 130 10.87 -12.79 -0.55
C LYS A 130 10.85 -12.66 0.97
N ASP A 131 11.80 -11.93 1.56
CA ASP A 131 11.84 -11.65 2.99
C ASP A 131 10.57 -10.93 3.46
N ARG A 132 10.15 -9.93 2.70
CA ARG A 132 8.91 -9.20 2.96
C ARG A 132 7.67 -10.10 2.85
N ASP A 133 7.58 -10.90 1.79
CA ASP A 133 6.43 -11.79 1.58
C ASP A 133 6.33 -12.85 2.68
N LYS A 134 7.47 -13.31 3.20
CA LYS A 134 7.52 -14.19 4.38
C LYS A 134 6.94 -13.49 5.61
N LEU A 135 7.40 -12.27 5.92
CA LEU A 135 6.86 -11.49 7.05
C LEU A 135 5.36 -11.22 6.91
N LEU A 136 4.89 -10.98 5.69
CA LEU A 136 3.46 -10.77 5.42
C LEU A 136 2.64 -12.07 5.56
N ALA A 137 3.23 -13.22 5.24
CA ALA A 137 2.58 -14.51 5.41
C ALA A 137 2.43 -14.92 6.89
N GLU A 138 3.34 -14.47 7.74
CA GLU A 138 3.26 -14.64 9.19
C GLU A 138 2.24 -13.70 9.85
N ALA A 139 1.73 -12.71 9.11
CA ALA A 139 0.72 -11.79 9.61
C ALA A 139 -0.64 -12.49 9.74
N ASP A 140 -1.30 -12.25 10.86
CA ASP A 140 -2.62 -12.77 11.15
C ASP A 140 -3.64 -12.37 10.08
N ASP A 141 -4.41 -13.33 9.58
CA ASP A 141 -5.49 -13.12 8.60
C ASP A 141 -6.78 -12.66 9.30
N ARG A 142 -6.68 -11.63 10.10
CA ARG A 142 -7.82 -11.07 10.82
C ARG A 142 -8.88 -10.57 9.85
N ASN A 143 -10.12 -10.89 10.16
CA ASN A 143 -11.25 -10.41 9.37
C ASN A 143 -11.31 -8.87 9.41
N VAL A 144 -11.38 -8.25 8.25
CA VAL A 144 -11.51 -6.79 8.11
C VAL A 144 -12.72 -6.27 8.87
N SER A 145 -13.85 -6.99 8.85
CA SER A 145 -15.09 -6.64 9.55
C SER A 145 -14.90 -6.55 11.07
N ASP A 146 -14.15 -7.49 11.65
CA ASP A 146 -13.90 -7.53 13.10
C ASP A 146 -13.01 -6.37 13.55
N ASN A 147 -12.10 -5.92 12.67
CA ASN A 147 -11.28 -4.75 12.92
C ASN A 147 -12.09 -3.44 12.77
N LEU A 148 -12.92 -3.34 11.75
CA LEU A 148 -13.75 -2.15 11.52
C LEU A 148 -14.75 -1.91 12.67
N SER A 149 -15.28 -2.95 13.28
CA SER A 149 -16.20 -2.83 14.40
C SER A 149 -15.60 -2.17 15.65
N LYS A 150 -14.27 -2.09 15.74
CA LYS A 150 -13.55 -1.48 16.86
C LYS A 150 -13.34 0.04 16.71
N TYR A 151 -13.64 0.59 15.54
CA TYR A 151 -13.36 1.98 15.22
C TYR A 151 -14.63 2.73 14.85
N ASP A 152 -14.71 3.99 15.27
CA ASP A 152 -15.69 4.91 14.74
C ASP A 152 -15.31 5.30 13.31
N LEU A 153 -16.04 4.76 12.34
CA LEU A 153 -15.74 4.99 10.91
C LEU A 153 -15.93 6.45 10.50
N THR A 154 -16.69 7.25 11.27
CA THR A 154 -16.87 8.67 10.98
C THR A 154 -15.57 9.45 11.19
N ALA A 155 -14.69 8.98 12.09
CA ALA A 155 -13.39 9.58 12.34
C ALA A 155 -12.44 9.48 11.13
N PHE A 156 -12.69 8.54 10.21
CA PHE A 156 -11.88 8.32 9.01
C PHE A 156 -12.47 8.97 7.76
N SER A 157 -13.55 9.75 7.89
CA SER A 157 -14.11 10.45 6.76
C SER A 157 -13.14 11.51 6.24
N MET A 158 -12.74 11.37 4.97
CA MET A 158 -11.89 12.34 4.28
C MET A 158 -12.67 13.53 3.72
N HIS A 159 -13.99 13.50 3.83
CA HIS A 159 -14.87 14.59 3.42
C HIS A 159 -15.16 15.49 4.62
N LYS A 160 -14.48 16.62 4.67
CA LYS A 160 -14.80 17.74 5.54
C LYS A 160 -15.46 18.84 4.73
#